data_10ad41942ef423ceaff768b159087c26
#
_entry.id   10ad41942ef423ceaff768b159087c26
#
_cell.length_a   1.000
_cell.length_b   1.000
_cell.length_c   1.000
_cell.angle_alpha   90.00
_cell.angle_beta   90.00
_cell.angle_gamma   90.00
#
_symmetry.space_group_name_H-M   'P 1'
#
loop_
_entity.id
_entity.type
_entity.pdbx_description
1 polymer ?
#
loop_
_entity_poly.entity_id
_entity_poly.type
_entity_poly.pdbx_seq_one_letter_code
_entity_poly.pdbx_strand_id
1 'polypeptide(L)'
;MGYHRAGFDVVGVDIHPQPNYPFEFVQADALDYLRWADDLGTPIADHFDAIHASPPCQLYSNTHRIRKNQHQNLIAPTRGLLQQTGLPWVIENVPGSPLIEPAVLEGQMFDGLRTQRKRWFEANWPLDVPFLRSPRPAPQAKMGRKPKDHEWVHVVGNAHSPKINGAAMGIDWMNRSELSEAIPPAYTEYIGTQLIRYIKEGIKTL
;
A
#
# COMPACT_ATOMS: atom_id res chain seq x y z
N MET A 1 -1.75 8.17 4.73
CA MET A 1 -1.56 9.55 4.18
C MET A 1 -2.27 9.73 2.83
N GLY A 2 -2.08 8.88 1.82
CA GLY A 2 -2.75 9.08 0.51
C GLY A 2 -4.27 9.03 0.58
N TYR A 3 -4.85 8.05 1.24
CA TYR A 3 -6.30 8.00 1.47
C TYR A 3 -6.83 9.22 2.23
N HIS A 4 -6.08 9.69 3.23
CA HIS A 4 -6.43 10.93 3.93
C HIS A 4 -6.48 12.14 2.99
N ARG A 5 -5.49 12.29 2.09
CA ARG A 5 -5.50 13.35 1.07
C ARG A 5 -6.67 13.23 0.10
N ALA A 6 -7.14 12.01 -0.15
CA ALA A 6 -8.33 11.74 -0.96
C ALA A 6 -9.65 12.04 -0.22
N GLY A 7 -9.61 12.30 1.10
CA GLY A 7 -10.76 12.69 1.91
C GLY A 7 -11.35 11.60 2.81
N PHE A 8 -10.59 10.52 3.07
CA PHE A 8 -10.97 9.49 4.06
C PHE A 8 -10.41 9.83 5.44
N ASP A 9 -11.16 9.51 6.47
CA ASP A 9 -10.63 9.27 7.81
C ASP A 9 -10.00 7.87 7.83
N VAL A 10 -8.78 7.77 8.38
CA VAL A 10 -7.96 6.57 8.22
C VAL A 10 -7.62 5.98 9.57
N VAL A 11 -7.92 4.70 9.76
CA VAL A 11 -7.48 3.90 10.90
C VAL A 11 -6.46 2.87 10.41
N GLY A 12 -5.30 2.79 11.06
CA GLY A 12 -4.28 1.79 10.76
C GLY A 12 -4.37 0.61 11.72
N VAL A 13 -4.16 -0.60 11.20
CA VAL A 13 -4.08 -1.83 12.00
C VAL A 13 -2.80 -2.57 11.66
N ASP A 14 -1.99 -2.89 12.65
CA ASP A 14 -0.77 -3.71 12.49
C ASP A 14 -0.48 -4.46 13.80
N ILE A 15 0.09 -5.66 13.68
CA ILE A 15 0.49 -6.45 14.85
C ILE A 15 1.65 -5.82 15.62
N HIS A 16 2.48 -5.04 14.93
CA HIS A 16 3.61 -4.31 15.48
C HIS A 16 3.26 -2.85 15.75
N PRO A 17 3.79 -2.23 16.80
CA PRO A 17 3.59 -0.81 17.06
C PRO A 17 4.17 0.04 15.93
N GLN A 18 3.43 1.07 15.50
CA GLN A 18 3.81 1.98 14.42
C GLN A 18 3.93 3.41 14.96
N PRO A 19 5.01 3.75 15.68
CA PRO A 19 5.12 5.01 16.44
C PRO A 19 5.11 6.28 15.57
N ASN A 20 5.42 6.15 14.29
CA ASN A 20 5.41 7.25 13.34
C ASN A 20 4.14 7.27 12.44
N TYR A 21 3.14 6.42 12.75
CA TYR A 21 1.89 6.43 12.01
C TYR A 21 1.08 7.69 12.37
N PRO A 22 0.67 8.51 11.38
CA PRO A 22 0.13 9.86 11.66
C PRO A 22 -1.37 9.90 11.93
N PHE A 23 -2.05 8.77 12.01
CA PHE A 23 -3.51 8.67 12.19
C PHE A 23 -3.84 7.75 13.35
N GLU A 24 -5.13 7.51 13.60
CA GLU A 24 -5.60 6.53 14.55
C GLU A 24 -5.00 5.14 14.25
N PHE A 25 -4.57 4.44 15.29
CA PHE A 25 -3.85 3.19 15.16
C PHE A 25 -4.33 2.16 16.20
N VAL A 26 -4.61 0.96 15.71
CA VAL A 26 -4.96 -0.21 16.53
C VAL A 26 -3.85 -1.24 16.41
N GLN A 27 -3.21 -1.60 17.51
CA GLN A 27 -2.25 -2.69 17.54
C GLN A 27 -2.97 -4.02 17.69
N ALA A 28 -3.14 -4.74 16.58
CA ALA A 28 -3.81 -6.04 16.54
C ALA A 28 -3.35 -6.87 15.34
N ASP A 29 -3.59 -8.19 15.38
CA ASP A 29 -3.57 -9.00 14.16
C ASP A 29 -4.71 -8.54 13.24
N ALA A 30 -4.40 -8.14 12.00
CA ALA A 30 -5.37 -7.57 11.08
C ALA A 30 -6.45 -8.58 10.65
N LEU A 31 -6.12 -9.88 10.58
CA LEU A 31 -7.11 -10.92 10.24
C LEU A 31 -8.08 -11.17 11.39
N ASP A 32 -7.57 -11.12 12.63
CA ASP A 32 -8.44 -11.23 13.82
C ASP A 32 -9.29 -9.97 13.98
N TYR A 33 -8.71 -8.79 13.77
CA TYR A 33 -9.43 -7.52 13.84
C TYR A 33 -10.63 -7.49 12.89
N LEU A 34 -10.50 -8.02 11.66
CA LEU A 34 -11.59 -8.10 10.69
C LEU A 34 -12.71 -9.10 11.11
N ARG A 35 -12.43 -9.99 12.06
CA ARG A 35 -13.43 -10.93 12.62
C ARG A 35 -14.13 -10.42 13.86
N TRP A 36 -13.61 -9.33 14.45
CA TRP A 36 -14.18 -8.79 15.67
C TRP A 36 -15.54 -8.14 15.45
N ALA A 37 -16.31 -8.12 16.51
CA ALA A 37 -17.50 -7.31 16.66
C ALA A 37 -17.31 -6.35 17.85
N ASP A 38 -18.02 -5.24 17.83
CA ASP A 38 -18.07 -4.31 18.96
C ASP A 38 -18.87 -4.91 20.14
N ASP A 39 -18.97 -4.16 21.23
CA ASP A 39 -19.71 -4.56 22.43
C ASP A 39 -21.22 -4.80 22.20
N LEU A 40 -21.75 -4.33 21.08
CA LEU A 40 -23.14 -4.52 20.65
C LEU A 40 -23.30 -5.71 19.68
N GLY A 41 -22.19 -6.38 19.31
CA GLY A 41 -22.15 -7.49 18.36
C GLY A 41 -22.14 -7.05 16.90
N THR A 42 -21.93 -5.76 16.60
CA THR A 42 -21.76 -5.26 15.24
C THR A 42 -20.36 -5.63 14.71
N PRO A 43 -20.24 -6.25 13.52
CA PRO A 43 -18.95 -6.54 12.93
C PRO A 43 -18.10 -5.27 12.82
N ILE A 44 -16.82 -5.35 13.19
CA ILE A 44 -15.95 -4.17 13.16
C ILE A 44 -15.83 -3.57 11.75
N ALA A 45 -15.94 -4.40 10.72
CA ALA A 45 -15.92 -3.96 9.33
C ALA A 45 -17.07 -2.99 8.98
N ASP A 46 -18.21 -3.08 9.68
CA ASP A 46 -19.38 -2.23 9.43
C ASP A 46 -19.18 -0.78 9.90
N HIS A 47 -18.10 -0.51 10.62
CA HIS A 47 -17.68 0.84 11.00
C HIS A 47 -16.84 1.56 9.91
N PHE A 48 -16.61 0.90 8.77
CA PHE A 48 -15.77 1.43 7.68
C PHE A 48 -16.51 1.46 6.34
N ASP A 49 -16.16 2.41 5.48
CA ASP A 49 -16.68 2.50 4.12
C ASP A 49 -15.86 1.67 3.13
N ALA A 50 -14.60 1.37 3.44
CA ALA A 50 -13.70 0.59 2.60
C ALA A 50 -12.50 0.05 3.38
N ILE A 51 -11.83 -0.96 2.85
CA ILE A 51 -10.67 -1.59 3.48
C ILE A 51 -9.49 -1.69 2.51
N HIS A 52 -8.29 -1.29 2.96
CA HIS A 52 -7.04 -1.54 2.25
C HIS A 52 -6.18 -2.50 3.07
N ALA A 53 -5.72 -3.57 2.45
CA ALA A 53 -4.85 -4.56 3.07
C ALA A 53 -3.52 -4.68 2.32
N SER A 54 -2.40 -4.70 3.07
CA SER A 54 -1.06 -4.97 2.54
C SER A 54 -0.46 -6.17 3.27
N PRO A 55 -0.91 -7.40 2.98
CA PRO A 55 -0.40 -8.59 3.66
C PRO A 55 1.10 -8.78 3.38
N PRO A 56 1.85 -9.41 4.30
CA PRO A 56 3.30 -9.56 4.21
C PRO A 56 3.78 -10.08 2.85
N CYS A 57 4.70 -9.33 2.22
CA CYS A 57 5.23 -9.61 0.88
C CYS A 57 6.49 -10.49 0.86
N GLN A 58 7.02 -10.88 2.04
CA GLN A 58 8.32 -11.54 2.17
C GLN A 58 8.40 -12.84 1.38
N LEU A 59 7.30 -13.58 1.24
CA LEU A 59 7.22 -14.82 0.45
C LEU A 59 7.47 -14.58 -1.06
N TYR A 60 7.07 -13.42 -1.57
CA TYR A 60 7.09 -13.08 -3.01
C TYR A 60 8.22 -12.13 -3.39
N SER A 61 8.90 -11.54 -2.41
CA SER A 61 9.99 -10.61 -2.66
C SER A 61 11.26 -11.34 -3.13
N ASN A 62 12.06 -10.72 -3.99
CA ASN A 62 13.35 -11.26 -4.44
C ASN A 62 14.33 -11.56 -3.30
N THR A 63 14.12 -10.99 -2.11
CA THR A 63 14.91 -11.25 -0.90
C THR A 63 14.58 -12.59 -0.24
N HIS A 64 13.43 -13.21 -0.53
CA HIS A 64 13.07 -14.53 -0.02
C HIS A 64 14.09 -15.61 -0.45
N ARG A 65 14.65 -15.52 -1.65
CA ARG A 65 15.69 -16.45 -2.14
C ARG A 65 16.96 -16.44 -1.29
N ILE A 66 17.18 -15.39 -0.50
CA ILE A 66 18.38 -15.20 0.34
C ILE A 66 18.10 -15.61 1.80
N ARG A 67 16.86 -15.50 2.27
CA ARG A 67 16.44 -15.81 3.64
C ARG A 67 15.45 -16.98 3.61
N LYS A 68 15.89 -18.18 3.98
CA LYS A 68 15.09 -19.42 4.03
C LYS A 68 14.04 -19.44 5.17
N ASN A 69 13.43 -18.33 5.52
CA ASN A 69 12.37 -18.28 6.53
C ASN A 69 11.05 -18.73 5.92
N GLN A 70 10.31 -19.57 6.63
CA GLN A 70 8.94 -19.95 6.25
C GLN A 70 8.01 -18.75 6.52
N HIS A 71 7.63 -18.06 5.45
CA HIS A 71 6.62 -17.01 5.52
C HIS A 71 5.28 -17.58 5.09
N GLN A 72 4.23 -17.28 5.83
CA GLN A 72 2.87 -17.69 5.49
C GLN A 72 2.33 -16.87 4.30
N ASN A 73 1.60 -17.53 3.41
CA ASN A 73 0.83 -16.85 2.38
C ASN A 73 -0.46 -16.32 3.00
N LEU A 74 -0.48 -15.03 3.32
CA LEU A 74 -1.65 -14.38 3.93
C LEU A 74 -2.59 -13.72 2.90
N ILE A 75 -2.26 -13.70 1.61
CA ILE A 75 -3.11 -13.07 0.58
C ILE A 75 -4.46 -13.77 0.46
N ALA A 76 -4.47 -15.09 0.36
CA ALA A 76 -5.71 -15.85 0.22
C ALA A 76 -6.64 -15.73 1.44
N PRO A 77 -6.17 -15.90 2.70
CA PRO A 77 -7.04 -15.69 3.86
C PRO A 77 -7.48 -14.22 4.01
N THR A 78 -6.62 -13.24 3.71
CA THR A 78 -7.01 -11.83 3.69
C THR A 78 -8.14 -11.57 2.70
N ARG A 79 -7.99 -12.03 1.45
CA ARG A 79 -9.04 -11.89 0.42
C ARG A 79 -10.36 -12.51 0.86
N GLY A 80 -10.30 -13.72 1.45
CA GLY A 80 -11.52 -14.42 1.92
C GLY A 80 -12.26 -13.63 2.99
N LEU A 81 -11.56 -12.98 3.93
CA LEU A 81 -12.19 -12.13 4.94
C LEU A 81 -12.74 -10.84 4.33
N LEU A 82 -11.96 -10.16 3.47
CA LEU A 82 -12.42 -8.94 2.80
C LEU A 82 -13.68 -9.16 1.96
N GLN A 83 -13.79 -10.30 1.27
CA GLN A 83 -15.00 -10.66 0.52
C GLN A 83 -16.24 -10.83 1.42
N GLN A 84 -16.05 -11.30 2.65
CA GLN A 84 -17.15 -11.48 3.62
C GLN A 84 -17.67 -10.16 4.17
N THR A 85 -16.89 -9.08 4.15
CA THR A 85 -17.32 -7.76 4.63
C THR A 85 -18.38 -7.12 3.73
N GLY A 86 -18.43 -7.48 2.45
CA GLY A 86 -19.29 -6.81 1.46
C GLY A 86 -18.83 -5.39 1.09
N LEU A 87 -17.79 -4.86 1.72
CA LEU A 87 -17.26 -3.52 1.47
C LEU A 87 -16.40 -3.46 0.19
N PRO A 88 -16.20 -2.28 -0.38
CA PRO A 88 -15.10 -2.04 -1.32
C PRO A 88 -13.75 -2.28 -0.64
N TRP A 89 -12.87 -3.05 -1.30
CA TRP A 89 -11.55 -3.33 -0.74
C TRP A 89 -10.44 -3.28 -1.81
N VAL A 90 -9.22 -3.13 -1.33
CA VAL A 90 -7.98 -3.18 -2.12
C VAL A 90 -6.96 -4.05 -1.39
N ILE A 91 -6.28 -4.95 -2.11
CA ILE A 91 -5.12 -5.69 -1.61
C ILE A 91 -3.89 -5.22 -2.38
N GLU A 92 -2.87 -4.73 -1.67
CA GLU A 92 -1.58 -4.33 -2.24
C GLU A 92 -0.55 -5.43 -2.02
N ASN A 93 0.33 -5.65 -3.02
CA ASN A 93 1.52 -6.47 -2.83
C ASN A 93 2.59 -6.19 -3.92
N VAL A 94 3.73 -6.87 -3.79
CA VAL A 94 4.83 -6.79 -4.76
C VAL A 94 4.51 -7.55 -6.06
N PRO A 95 5.14 -7.21 -7.20
CA PRO A 95 5.04 -7.98 -8.43
C PRO A 95 5.39 -9.46 -8.22
N GLY A 96 4.59 -10.35 -8.81
CA GLY A 96 4.73 -11.81 -8.67
C GLY A 96 3.96 -12.42 -7.50
N SER A 97 3.27 -11.62 -6.70
CA SER A 97 2.32 -12.10 -5.70
C SER A 97 1.05 -12.68 -6.36
N PRO A 98 0.31 -13.60 -5.69
CA PRO A 98 -0.87 -14.25 -6.26
C PRO A 98 -2.13 -13.35 -6.19
N LEU A 99 -2.00 -12.10 -6.60
CA LEU A 99 -3.13 -11.20 -6.78
C LEU A 99 -3.86 -11.53 -8.09
N ILE A 100 -5.17 -11.32 -8.09
CA ILE A 100 -6.05 -11.62 -9.23
C ILE A 100 -6.24 -10.33 -10.04
N GLU A 101 -5.91 -10.36 -11.34
CA GLU A 101 -6.06 -9.24 -12.29
C GLU A 101 -5.63 -7.88 -11.72
N PRO A 102 -4.41 -7.77 -11.13
CA PRO A 102 -4.05 -6.57 -10.41
C PRO A 102 -3.79 -5.37 -11.33
N ALA A 103 -4.28 -4.22 -10.92
CA ALA A 103 -3.81 -2.93 -11.43
C ALA A 103 -2.34 -2.73 -11.03
N VAL A 104 -1.51 -2.25 -11.96
CA VAL A 104 -0.07 -2.04 -11.73
C VAL A 104 0.22 -0.56 -11.62
N LEU A 105 0.72 -0.12 -10.46
CA LEU A 105 1.18 1.25 -10.28
C LEU A 105 2.70 1.29 -10.12
N GLU A 106 3.31 2.33 -10.70
CA GLU A 106 4.74 2.62 -10.53
C GLU A 106 5.00 4.13 -10.52
N GLY A 107 6.11 4.53 -9.92
CA GLY A 107 6.39 5.95 -9.67
C GLY A 107 6.42 6.83 -10.91
N GLN A 108 6.73 6.28 -12.08
CA GLN A 108 6.74 7.02 -13.35
C GLN A 108 5.34 7.51 -13.80
N MET A 109 4.28 6.99 -13.20
CA MET A 109 2.91 7.40 -13.42
C MET A 109 2.53 8.67 -12.65
N PHE A 110 3.35 9.08 -11.66
CA PHE A 110 3.02 10.14 -10.71
C PHE A 110 4.09 11.23 -10.71
N ASP A 111 3.66 12.47 -10.86
CA ASP A 111 4.55 13.62 -10.77
C ASP A 111 5.13 13.75 -9.35
N GLY A 112 6.36 14.21 -9.25
CA GLY A 112 7.06 14.42 -7.98
C GLY A 112 7.69 13.17 -7.37
N LEU A 113 7.37 11.96 -7.82
CA LEU A 113 8.05 10.77 -7.36
C LEU A 113 9.38 10.56 -8.09
N ARG A 114 10.37 10.07 -7.35
CA ARG A 114 11.71 9.72 -7.88
C ARG A 114 12.10 8.28 -7.54
N THR A 115 11.11 7.39 -7.43
CA THR A 115 11.30 5.96 -7.21
C THR A 115 10.38 5.17 -8.13
N GLN A 116 10.85 4.05 -8.64
CA GLN A 116 10.03 3.20 -9.49
C GLN A 116 8.97 2.46 -8.68
N ARG A 117 9.34 1.91 -7.54
CA ARG A 117 8.48 1.27 -6.52
C ARG A 117 7.23 0.57 -7.07
N LYS A 118 7.38 -0.26 -8.11
CA LYS A 118 6.26 -1.00 -8.73
C LYS A 118 5.48 -1.81 -7.71
N ARG A 119 4.16 -1.69 -7.72
CA ARG A 119 3.23 -2.40 -6.85
C ARG A 119 2.00 -2.86 -7.61
N TRP A 120 1.44 -3.96 -7.16
CA TRP A 120 0.23 -4.55 -7.67
C TRP A 120 -0.92 -4.31 -6.70
N PHE A 121 -2.10 -4.01 -7.24
CA PHE A 121 -3.31 -3.70 -6.49
C PHE A 121 -4.47 -4.50 -7.05
N GLU A 122 -5.00 -5.43 -6.27
CA GLU A 122 -6.24 -6.15 -6.55
C GLU A 122 -7.38 -5.42 -5.86
N ALA A 123 -8.50 -5.19 -6.54
CA ALA A 123 -9.68 -4.54 -5.99
C ALA A 123 -10.95 -5.30 -6.39
N ASN A 124 -12.02 -5.24 -5.56
CA ASN A 124 -13.33 -5.80 -5.92
C ASN A 124 -14.24 -4.78 -6.63
N TRP A 125 -13.69 -3.66 -7.05
CA TRP A 125 -14.37 -2.59 -7.80
C TRP A 125 -13.48 -2.15 -8.97
N PRO A 126 -14.04 -1.46 -10.00
CA PRO A 126 -13.24 -0.99 -11.14
C PRO A 126 -12.17 0.01 -10.72
N LEU A 127 -10.89 -0.36 -10.86
CA LEU A 127 -9.73 0.48 -10.56
C LEU A 127 -8.97 0.79 -11.85
N ASP A 128 -9.05 2.04 -12.29
CA ASP A 128 -8.31 2.51 -13.46
C ASP A 128 -6.83 2.70 -13.15
N VAL A 129 -5.99 2.50 -14.15
CA VAL A 129 -4.54 2.69 -14.07
C VAL A 129 -4.16 4.00 -14.77
N PRO A 130 -3.33 4.86 -14.15
CA PRO A 130 -2.88 6.08 -14.80
C PRO A 130 -2.04 5.78 -16.04
N PHE A 131 -2.07 6.68 -17.01
CA PHE A 131 -1.25 6.55 -18.20
C PHE A 131 0.26 6.60 -17.85
N LEU A 132 1.02 5.63 -18.33
CA LEU A 132 2.48 5.61 -18.19
C LEU A 132 3.11 6.60 -19.20
N ARG A 133 3.62 7.74 -18.69
CA ARG A 133 4.18 8.81 -19.54
C ARG A 133 5.48 8.43 -20.25
N SER A 134 6.25 7.48 -19.72
CA SER A 134 7.48 6.99 -20.33
C SER A 134 7.65 5.49 -20.14
N PRO A 135 7.70 4.70 -21.24
CA PRO A 135 7.93 3.27 -21.15
C PRO A 135 9.39 2.91 -20.80
N ARG A 136 10.31 3.88 -20.83
CA ARG A 136 11.72 3.64 -20.52
C ARG A 136 11.95 3.75 -19.02
N PRO A 137 12.60 2.75 -18.39
CA PRO A 137 13.01 2.85 -17.00
C PRO A 137 13.92 4.06 -16.79
N ALA A 138 13.66 4.85 -15.77
CA ALA A 138 14.57 5.93 -15.40
C ALA A 138 15.90 5.34 -14.90
N PRO A 139 17.06 6.00 -15.18
CA PRO A 139 18.35 5.56 -14.67
C PRO A 139 18.30 5.48 -13.14
N GLN A 140 18.76 4.36 -12.59
CA GLN A 140 18.78 4.14 -11.15
C GLN A 140 20.05 4.70 -10.53
N ALA A 141 19.92 5.38 -9.40
CA ALA A 141 21.04 5.87 -8.63
C ALA A 141 21.88 4.71 -8.09
N LYS A 142 23.19 4.81 -8.21
CA LYS A 142 24.11 3.84 -7.60
C LYS A 142 24.10 3.96 -6.08
N MET A 143 24.15 2.83 -5.40
CA MET A 143 24.28 2.77 -3.93
C MET A 143 25.59 3.45 -3.48
N GLY A 144 25.60 3.99 -2.26
CA GLY A 144 26.79 4.58 -1.65
C GLY A 144 27.15 6.01 -2.10
N ARG A 145 26.35 6.64 -2.96
CA ARG A 145 26.52 8.05 -3.35
C ARG A 145 25.19 8.80 -3.43
N LYS A 146 25.24 10.11 -3.42
CA LYS A 146 24.08 10.97 -3.64
C LYS A 146 23.53 10.75 -5.07
N PRO A 147 22.21 10.53 -5.25
CA PRO A 147 21.57 10.47 -6.56
C PRO A 147 21.79 11.77 -7.36
N LYS A 148 22.00 11.66 -8.67
CA LYS A 148 21.97 12.81 -9.59
C LYS A 148 20.52 13.21 -9.87
N ASP A 149 20.29 14.42 -10.39
CA ASP A 149 18.95 14.97 -10.60
C ASP A 149 18.07 14.14 -11.55
N HIS A 150 18.68 13.48 -12.54
CA HIS A 150 18.00 12.62 -13.51
C HIS A 150 17.89 11.15 -13.06
N GLU A 151 18.46 10.78 -11.92
CA GLU A 151 18.47 9.42 -11.42
C GLU A 151 17.32 9.18 -10.44
N TRP A 152 16.78 7.97 -10.49
CA TRP A 152 15.73 7.49 -9.62
C TRP A 152 16.30 6.72 -8.44
N VAL A 153 15.64 6.82 -7.30
CA VAL A 153 16.08 6.21 -6.05
C VAL A 153 15.48 4.82 -5.89
N HIS A 154 16.33 3.85 -5.65
CA HIS A 154 15.89 2.52 -5.26
C HIS A 154 15.70 2.47 -3.74
N VAL A 155 14.44 2.54 -3.28
CA VAL A 155 14.11 2.58 -1.85
C VAL A 155 14.07 1.16 -1.30
N VAL A 156 15.24 0.66 -0.90
CA VAL A 156 15.42 -0.67 -0.27
C VAL A 156 16.52 -0.59 0.80
N GLY A 157 16.25 -1.17 1.96
CA GLY A 157 17.24 -1.33 3.01
C GLY A 157 18.15 -0.11 3.24
N ASN A 158 19.46 -0.30 3.10
CA ASN A 158 20.51 0.72 3.34
C ASN A 158 21.01 1.43 2.08
N ALA A 159 20.29 1.36 0.94
CA ALA A 159 20.76 1.91 -0.33
C ALA A 159 21.06 3.42 -0.26
N HIS A 160 20.17 4.18 0.41
CA HIS A 160 20.31 5.62 0.60
C HIS A 160 19.86 6.04 2.01
N SER A 161 20.11 7.31 2.39
CA SER A 161 19.65 7.84 3.68
C SER A 161 18.12 7.93 3.74
N PRO A 162 17.50 7.89 4.95
CA PRO A 162 16.07 8.09 5.10
C PRO A 162 15.54 9.36 4.44
N LYS A 163 16.29 10.46 4.54
CA LYS A 163 15.95 11.73 3.90
C LYS A 163 15.85 11.62 2.37
N ILE A 164 16.78 10.89 1.73
CA ILE A 164 16.76 10.68 0.27
C ILE A 164 15.61 9.74 -0.11
N ASN A 165 15.44 8.64 0.61
CA ASN A 165 14.37 7.67 0.36
C ASN A 165 13.00 8.30 0.56
N GLY A 166 12.82 9.06 1.64
CA GLY A 166 11.57 9.74 1.94
C GLY A 166 11.22 10.79 0.88
N ALA A 167 12.17 11.64 0.52
CA ALA A 167 11.97 12.63 -0.54
C ALA A 167 11.59 11.99 -1.90
N ALA A 168 12.17 10.82 -2.22
CA ALA A 168 11.86 10.10 -3.46
C ALA A 168 10.45 9.50 -3.47
N MET A 169 9.85 9.25 -2.31
CA MET A 169 8.51 8.67 -2.12
C MET A 169 7.44 9.68 -1.71
N GLY A 170 7.83 10.93 -1.39
CA GLY A 170 6.91 11.93 -0.82
C GLY A 170 6.51 11.62 0.62
N ILE A 171 7.44 11.08 1.44
CA ILE A 171 7.26 10.69 2.84
C ILE A 171 8.35 11.35 3.68
N ASP A 172 8.00 12.08 4.73
CA ASP A 172 8.95 12.79 5.60
C ASP A 172 8.84 12.41 7.09
N TRP A 173 7.87 11.56 7.47
CA TRP A 173 7.56 11.16 8.84
C TRP A 173 8.05 9.75 9.22
N MET A 174 8.54 8.96 8.28
CA MET A 174 8.93 7.57 8.48
C MET A 174 10.43 7.40 8.70
N ASN A 175 10.81 6.44 9.52
CA ASN A 175 12.19 6.01 9.66
C ASN A 175 12.61 5.08 8.50
N ARG A 176 13.86 4.58 8.52
CA ARG A 176 14.45 3.78 7.43
C ARG A 176 13.72 2.45 7.19
N SER A 177 13.37 1.75 8.26
CA SER A 177 12.69 0.45 8.15
C SER A 177 11.29 0.62 7.58
N GLU A 178 10.54 1.57 8.10
CA GLU A 178 9.20 1.92 7.64
C GLU A 178 9.19 2.33 6.16
N LEU A 179 10.14 3.19 5.73
CA LEU A 179 10.29 3.57 4.32
C LEU A 179 10.57 2.38 3.39
N SER A 180 11.26 1.34 3.88
CA SER A 180 11.56 0.16 3.08
C SER A 180 10.31 -0.69 2.79
N GLU A 181 9.30 -0.60 3.62
CA GLU A 181 8.02 -1.32 3.52
C GLU A 181 6.90 -0.47 2.90
N ALA A 182 6.94 0.84 3.13
CA ALA A 182 5.93 1.78 2.66
C ALA A 182 5.75 1.82 1.14
N ILE A 183 4.59 2.25 0.71
CA ILE A 183 4.28 2.67 -0.67
C ILE A 183 4.15 4.19 -0.75
N PRO A 184 4.42 4.82 -1.90
CA PRO A 184 4.23 6.26 -2.07
C PRO A 184 2.78 6.67 -1.79
N PRO A 185 2.53 7.71 -0.98
CA PRO A 185 1.18 8.22 -0.74
C PRO A 185 0.41 8.57 -2.02
N ALA A 186 1.11 8.98 -3.08
CA ALA A 186 0.50 9.27 -4.37
C ALA A 186 -0.29 8.09 -4.96
N TYR A 187 0.12 6.84 -4.69
CA TYR A 187 -0.62 5.66 -5.15
C TYR A 187 -1.96 5.55 -4.44
N THR A 188 -1.96 5.63 -3.12
CA THR A 188 -3.18 5.51 -2.33
C THR A 188 -4.06 6.76 -2.41
N GLU A 189 -3.51 7.93 -2.74
CA GLU A 189 -4.28 9.13 -3.08
C GLU A 189 -5.04 8.94 -4.41
N TYR A 190 -4.36 8.40 -5.43
CA TYR A 190 -4.97 8.08 -6.72
C TYR A 190 -6.09 7.02 -6.59
N ILE A 191 -5.82 5.93 -5.87
CA ILE A 191 -6.80 4.88 -5.58
C ILE A 191 -7.97 5.46 -4.77
N GLY A 192 -7.68 6.21 -3.71
CA GLY A 192 -8.70 6.80 -2.83
C GLY A 192 -9.61 7.78 -3.57
N THR A 193 -9.07 8.56 -4.50
CA THR A 193 -9.87 9.47 -5.33
C THR A 193 -10.90 8.74 -6.19
N GLN A 194 -10.57 7.57 -6.72
CA GLN A 194 -11.50 6.73 -7.46
C GLN A 194 -12.49 6.02 -6.52
N LEU A 195 -11.98 5.48 -5.42
CA LEU A 195 -12.77 4.75 -4.43
C LEU A 195 -13.89 5.62 -3.83
N ILE A 196 -13.60 6.88 -3.48
CA ILE A 196 -14.62 7.78 -2.92
C ILE A 196 -15.72 8.11 -3.95
N ARG A 197 -15.39 8.15 -5.23
CA ARG A 197 -16.38 8.31 -6.31
C ARG A 197 -17.25 7.05 -6.42
N TYR A 198 -16.61 5.89 -6.45
CA TYR A 198 -17.29 4.59 -6.52
C TYR A 198 -18.30 4.42 -5.38
N ILE A 199 -17.89 4.72 -4.14
CA ILE A 199 -18.78 4.66 -2.96
C ILE A 199 -19.95 5.64 -3.10
N LYS A 200 -19.69 6.91 -3.50
CA LYS A 200 -20.75 7.92 -3.67
C LYS A 200 -21.71 7.60 -4.81
N GLU A 201 -21.26 6.98 -5.87
CA GLU A 201 -22.10 6.57 -7.00
C GLU A 201 -22.93 5.34 -6.64
N GLY A 202 -22.38 4.37 -5.90
CA GLY A 202 -23.11 3.21 -5.38
C GLY A 202 -24.23 3.58 -4.41
N ILE A 203 -24.03 4.60 -3.58
CA ILE A 203 -25.07 5.12 -2.66
C ILE A 203 -26.25 5.76 -3.44
N LYS A 204 -26.04 6.29 -4.65
CA LYS A 204 -27.11 6.88 -5.47
C LYS A 204 -27.97 5.86 -6.19
N THR A 205 -27.58 4.60 -6.22
CA THR A 205 -28.24 3.51 -6.95
C THR A 205 -29.11 2.63 -6.04
N LEU A 206 -29.09 2.86 -4.74
CA LEU A 206 -29.94 2.25 -3.71
C LEU A 206 -31.03 3.21 -3.26
#